data_0973f7803c764fb4fd4fde9548388873
#
_entry.id   0973f7803c764fb4fd4fde9548388873
#
_cell.length_a   1.000
_cell.length_b   1.000
_cell.length_c   1.000
_cell.angle_alpha   90.00
_cell.angle_beta   90.00
_cell.angle_gamma   90.00
#
_symmetry.space_group_name_H-M   'P 1'
#
loop_
_entity.id
_entity.type
_entity.pdbx_description
1 polymer ?
#
loop_
_entity_poly.entity_id
_entity_poly.type
_entity_poly.pdbx_seq_one_letter_code
_entity_poly.pdbx_strand_id
1 'polypeptide(L)'
;MMLARVVGNVVATQKDARYEGGRIMVVRPIDPDGADAGDELLALDAVDAGVGDTVVVVREGWSASTTATGEPGAAIDSAIVGVVDTVEYTA
;
A
#
# COMPACT_ATOMS: atom_id res chain seq x y z
N MET A 1 1.18 8.93 -5.78
CA MET A 1 -0.07 8.12 -5.77
C MET A 1 -0.07 7.20 -6.96
N MET A 2 -0.44 5.95 -6.75
CA MET A 2 -0.43 4.96 -7.82
C MET A 2 -1.51 3.92 -7.58
N LEU A 3 -1.91 3.22 -8.65
CA LEU A 3 -2.70 1.99 -8.54
C LEU A 3 -1.76 0.81 -8.37
N ALA A 4 -2.16 -0.15 -7.57
CA ALA A 4 -1.40 -1.37 -7.36
C ALA A 4 -2.32 -2.53 -7.03
N ARG A 5 -1.81 -3.75 -7.18
CA ARG A 5 -2.49 -4.96 -6.73
C ARG A 5 -1.74 -5.51 -5.53
N VAL A 6 -2.48 -5.90 -4.50
CA VAL A 6 -1.88 -6.58 -3.35
C VAL A 6 -1.55 -8.00 -3.76
N VAL A 7 -0.28 -8.36 -3.70
CA VAL A 7 0.20 -9.68 -4.13
C VAL A 7 0.69 -10.55 -2.96
N GLY A 8 0.78 -9.99 -1.77
CA GLY A 8 1.17 -10.74 -0.60
C GLY A 8 1.12 -9.89 0.65
N ASN A 9 1.36 -10.51 1.78
CA ASN A 9 1.52 -9.79 3.04
C ASN A 9 2.81 -10.22 3.73
N VAL A 10 3.34 -9.31 4.54
CA VAL A 10 4.56 -9.58 5.31
C VAL A 10 4.14 -10.01 6.71
N VAL A 11 4.60 -11.19 7.12
CA VAL A 11 4.41 -11.68 8.48
C VAL A 11 5.73 -11.54 9.21
N ALA A 12 5.75 -10.72 10.28
CA ALA A 12 6.95 -10.48 11.06
C ALA A 12 6.69 -10.85 12.51
N THR A 13 7.65 -11.53 13.13
CA THR A 13 7.54 -11.86 14.56
C THR A 13 7.83 -10.66 15.44
N GLN A 14 8.64 -9.73 14.96
CA GLN A 14 8.94 -8.48 15.63
C GLN A 14 8.98 -7.36 14.61
N LYS A 15 8.47 -6.21 14.98
CA LYS A 15 8.56 -5.01 14.16
C LYS A 15 8.56 -3.79 15.06
N ASP A 16 9.00 -2.67 14.51
CA ASP A 16 9.02 -1.39 15.22
C ASP A 16 7.60 -1.06 15.72
N ALA A 17 7.50 -0.51 16.92
CA ALA A 17 6.22 -0.15 17.53
C ALA A 17 5.39 0.79 16.66
N ARG A 18 6.03 1.60 15.81
CA ARG A 18 5.34 2.49 14.87
C ARG A 18 4.49 1.76 13.84
N TYR A 19 4.71 0.46 13.65
CA TYR A 19 3.97 -0.35 12.67
C TYR A 19 2.96 -1.29 13.33
N GLU A 20 2.85 -1.32 14.65
CA GLU A 20 2.02 -2.31 15.35
C GLU A 20 0.54 -2.22 14.99
N GLY A 21 0.02 -1.06 14.70
CA GLY A 21 -1.38 -0.89 14.32
C GLY A 21 -1.68 -1.16 12.86
N GLY A 22 -0.67 -1.44 12.03
CA GLY A 22 -0.82 -1.60 10.60
C GLY A 22 -0.21 -2.90 10.10
N ARG A 23 -0.73 -3.38 8.98
CA ARG A 23 -0.16 -4.54 8.29
C ARG A 23 0.76 -4.05 7.18
N ILE A 24 1.82 -4.82 6.92
CA ILE A 24 2.73 -4.55 5.81
C ILE A 24 2.35 -5.49 4.68
N MET A 25 2.05 -4.92 3.53
CA MET A 25 1.62 -5.67 2.35
C MET A 25 2.67 -5.55 1.26
N VAL A 26 2.77 -6.59 0.44
CA VAL A 26 3.53 -6.54 -0.81
C VAL A 26 2.56 -6.14 -1.91
N VAL A 27 2.85 -5.05 -2.61
CA VAL A 27 2.00 -4.56 -3.69
C VAL A 27 2.81 -4.44 -4.97
N ARG A 28 2.14 -4.63 -6.11
CA ARG A 28 2.74 -4.46 -7.43
C ARG A 28 2.02 -3.33 -8.15
N PRO A 29 2.74 -2.30 -8.61
CA PRO A 29 2.12 -1.24 -9.43
C PRO A 29 1.45 -1.82 -10.67
N ILE A 30 0.30 -1.27 -11.03
CA ILE A 30 -0.44 -1.69 -12.22
C ILE A 30 -0.86 -0.46 -13.02
N ASP A 31 -1.10 -0.69 -14.31
CA ASP A 31 -1.73 0.29 -15.19
C ASP A 31 -3.24 0.32 -14.93
N PRO A 32 -3.96 1.35 -15.39
CA PRO A 32 -5.42 1.39 -15.22
C PRO A 32 -6.16 0.20 -15.83
N ASP A 33 -5.56 -0.50 -16.80
CA ASP A 33 -6.13 -1.70 -17.39
C ASP A 33 -5.80 -2.99 -16.61
N GLY A 34 -5.06 -2.87 -15.52
CA GLY A 34 -4.69 -4.00 -14.67
C GLY A 34 -3.38 -4.69 -15.00
N ALA A 35 -2.67 -4.26 -16.03
CA ALA A 35 -1.39 -4.85 -16.39
C ALA A 35 -0.30 -4.41 -15.42
N ASP A 36 0.67 -5.30 -15.17
CA ASP A 36 1.80 -4.98 -14.30
C ASP A 36 2.59 -3.80 -14.86
N ALA A 37 2.93 -2.85 -13.99
CA ALA A 37 3.57 -1.60 -14.39
C ALA A 37 4.82 -1.27 -13.57
N GLY A 38 5.37 -2.23 -12.85
CA GLY A 38 6.58 -2.00 -12.07
C GLY A 38 6.91 -3.13 -11.12
N ASP A 39 7.99 -2.97 -10.39
CA ASP A 39 8.45 -3.93 -9.40
C ASP A 39 7.61 -3.85 -8.12
N GLU A 40 7.54 -4.95 -7.41
CA GLU A 40 6.86 -5.01 -6.12
C GLU A 40 7.52 -4.09 -5.11
N LEU A 41 6.69 -3.56 -4.21
CA LEU A 41 7.17 -2.75 -3.10
C LEU A 41 6.34 -3.04 -1.85
N LEU A 42 6.84 -2.61 -0.71
CA LEU A 42 6.14 -2.77 0.55
C LEU A 42 5.32 -1.51 0.83
N ALA A 43 4.12 -1.71 1.35
CA ALA A 43 3.24 -0.61 1.75
C ALA A 43 2.52 -0.95 3.04
N LEU A 44 2.30 0.06 3.87
CA LEU A 44 1.50 -0.08 5.08
C LEU A 44 0.02 -0.07 4.69
N ASP A 45 -0.74 -0.95 5.30
CA ASP A 45 -2.18 -1.07 5.04
C ASP A 45 -2.97 -0.32 6.10
N ALA A 46 -3.70 0.72 5.68
CA ALA A 46 -4.54 1.53 6.57
C ALA A 46 -6.03 1.27 6.37
N VAL A 47 -6.42 0.37 5.46
CA VAL A 47 -7.83 0.20 5.06
C VAL A 47 -8.28 -1.26 5.02
N ASP A 48 -7.49 -2.16 5.59
CA ASP A 48 -7.81 -3.58 5.66
C ASP A 48 -7.95 -4.23 4.27
N ALA A 49 -6.99 -3.95 3.40
CA ALA A 49 -6.93 -4.56 2.07
C ALA A 49 -6.51 -6.02 2.16
N GLY A 50 -6.93 -6.83 1.20
CA GLY A 50 -6.56 -8.23 1.11
C GLY A 50 -5.78 -8.55 -0.16
N VAL A 51 -5.11 -9.70 -0.16
CA VAL A 51 -4.40 -10.20 -1.36
C VAL A 51 -5.38 -10.35 -2.51
N GLY A 52 -5.01 -9.81 -3.66
CA GLY A 52 -5.85 -9.78 -4.84
C GLY A 52 -6.60 -8.46 -5.03
N ASP A 53 -6.69 -7.63 -4.00
CA ASP A 53 -7.36 -6.34 -4.11
C ASP A 53 -6.54 -5.36 -4.96
N THR A 54 -7.26 -4.52 -5.72
CA THR A 54 -6.69 -3.33 -6.36
C THR A 54 -6.78 -2.18 -5.37
N VAL A 55 -5.67 -1.47 -5.20
CA VAL A 55 -5.57 -0.46 -4.15
C VAL A 55 -4.96 0.83 -4.69
N VAL A 56 -5.21 1.92 -3.98
CA VAL A 56 -4.52 3.20 -4.19
C VAL A 56 -3.41 3.31 -3.17
N VAL A 57 -2.20 3.56 -3.64
CA VAL A 57 -1.01 3.66 -2.80
C VAL A 57 -0.46 5.07 -2.87
N VAL A 58 -0.25 5.67 -1.72
CA VAL A 58 0.44 6.96 -1.58
C VAL A 58 1.90 6.67 -1.26
N ARG A 59 2.79 7.34 -1.98
CA ARG A 59 4.22 7.13 -1.83
C ARG A 59 4.93 8.46 -1.54
N GLU A 60 4.64 8.98 -0.37
CA GLU A 60 5.28 10.19 0.14
C GLU A 60 5.64 9.93 1.58
N GLY A 61 6.93 9.89 1.88
CA GLY A 61 7.45 9.42 3.15
C GLY A 61 6.67 9.87 4.38
N TRP A 62 6.52 11.18 4.58
CA TRP A 62 5.84 11.69 5.77
C TRP A 62 4.34 11.40 5.72
N SER A 63 3.69 11.69 4.59
CA SER A 63 2.24 11.50 4.45
C SER A 63 1.86 10.03 4.56
N ALA A 64 2.63 9.14 3.92
CA ALA A 64 2.35 7.72 3.96
C ALA A 64 2.49 7.17 5.38
N SER A 65 3.57 7.50 6.08
CA SER A 65 3.79 7.06 7.46
C SER A 65 2.69 7.55 8.37
N THR A 66 2.33 8.82 8.27
CA THR A 66 1.32 9.42 9.11
C THR A 66 -0.04 8.81 8.84
N THR A 67 -0.39 8.56 7.57
CA THR A 67 -1.66 7.95 7.21
C THR A 67 -1.80 6.55 7.80
N ALA A 68 -0.74 5.74 7.72
CA ALA A 68 -0.82 4.35 8.12
C ALA A 68 -0.66 4.15 9.63
N THR A 69 0.22 4.92 10.28
CA THR A 69 0.58 4.68 11.68
C THR A 69 0.17 5.81 12.62
N GLY A 70 -0.12 6.98 12.09
CA GLY A 70 -0.35 8.19 12.89
C GLY A 70 0.93 8.83 13.40
N GLU A 71 2.09 8.27 13.09
CA GLU A 71 3.39 8.76 13.57
C GLU A 71 4.30 9.08 12.39
N PRO A 72 4.77 10.33 12.25
CA PRO A 72 5.72 10.67 11.20
C PRO A 72 7.09 10.00 11.44
N GLY A 73 7.81 9.76 10.35
CA GLY A 73 9.18 9.25 10.43
C GLY A 73 9.29 7.73 10.43
N ALA A 74 8.23 6.99 10.16
CA ALA A 74 8.33 5.55 9.94
C ALA A 74 9.14 5.26 8.68
N ALA A 75 9.84 4.10 8.66
CA ALA A 75 10.78 3.77 7.58
C ALA A 75 10.12 3.45 6.24
N ILE A 76 8.92 2.88 6.25
CA ILE A 76 8.18 2.56 5.03
C ILE A 76 7.49 3.81 4.54
N ASP A 77 7.74 4.19 3.29
CA ASP A 77 7.28 5.45 2.72
C ASP A 77 6.05 5.30 1.81
N SER A 78 5.41 4.14 1.81
CA SER A 78 4.22 3.88 1.01
C SER A 78 3.09 3.40 1.89
N ALA A 79 1.87 3.85 1.61
CA ALA A 79 0.68 3.42 2.35
C ALA A 79 -0.48 3.17 1.41
N ILE A 80 -1.24 2.10 1.70
CA ILE A 80 -2.50 1.83 1.03
C ILE A 80 -3.56 2.70 1.69
N VAL A 81 -4.19 3.56 0.90
CA VAL A 81 -5.18 4.52 1.41
C VAL A 81 -6.59 4.26 0.87
N GLY A 82 -6.77 3.30 -0.01
CA GLY A 82 -8.09 2.95 -0.53
C GLY A 82 -8.09 1.63 -1.25
N VAL A 83 -9.22 0.94 -1.20
CA VAL A 83 -9.49 -0.25 -2.01
C VAL A 83 -10.37 0.19 -3.18
N VAL A 84 -10.01 -0.24 -4.39
CA VAL A 84 -10.64 0.20 -5.63
C VAL A 84 -11.60 -0.88 -6.13
N ASP A 85 -12.86 -0.51 -6.31
CA ASP A 85 -13.86 -1.41 -6.89
C ASP A 85 -13.81 -1.40 -8.42
N THR A 86 -13.71 -0.20 -9.01
CA THR A 86 -13.63 -0.04 -10.46
C THR A 86 -12.71 1.11 -10.82
N VAL A 87 -12.10 1.03 -12.01
CA VAL A 87 -11.32 2.13 -12.59
C VAL A 87 -12.04 2.58 -13.85
N GLU A 88 -12.37 3.86 -13.90
CA GLU A 88 -12.96 4.47 -15.08
C GLU A 88 -11.99 5.49 -15.65
N TYR A 89 -11.62 5.33 -16.93
CA TYR A 89 -10.74 6.29 -17.58
C TYR A 89 -10.96 6.27 -19.08
N THR A 90 -10.56 7.38 -19.71
CA THR A 90 -10.59 7.50 -21.16
C THR A 90 -9.16 7.52 -21.67
N ALA A 91 -8.83 6.53 -22.50
CA ALA A 91 -7.48 6.40 -23.08
C ALA A 91 -7.29 7.36 -24.26
#